data_901b7fee5cdb0300b9c1deafefc10f01
#
_entry.id   901b7fee5cdb0300b9c1deafefc10f01
#
_cell.length_a   1.000
_cell.length_b   1.000
_cell.length_c   1.000
_cell.angle_alpha   90.00
_cell.angle_beta   90.00
_cell.angle_gamma   90.00
#
_symmetry.space_group_name_H-M   'P 1'
#
loop_
_entity.id
_entity.type
_entity.pdbx_description
1 polymer ?
#
loop_
_entity_poly.entity_id
_entity_poly.type
_entity_poly.pdbx_seq_one_letter_code
_entity_poly.pdbx_strand_id
1 'polypeptide(L)'
;MYLYAGLSELNLGNNQEAIDYLKKYNGKDNILLARAQGGIGDAYVNLEDYKNGLSWFEKAAATSGNLFSAGYLLKAAAVAEKLGDTAKALGLYKTIKDKYPSAPEAMDIDKYITRIEFTK
;
A
#
# COMPACT_ATOMS: atom_id res chain seq x y z
N MET A 1 -23.10 -2.20 -2.09
CA MET A 1 -21.83 -1.73 -2.66
C MET A 1 -20.65 -2.42 -1.99
N TYR A 2 -19.95 -3.20 -2.75
CA TYR A 2 -18.84 -4.00 -2.20
C TYR A 2 -17.70 -3.15 -1.64
N LEU A 3 -17.40 -2.00 -2.28
CA LEU A 3 -16.33 -1.12 -1.80
C LEU A 3 -16.63 -0.60 -0.40
N TYR A 4 -17.79 -0.01 -0.20
CA TYR A 4 -18.12 0.60 1.09
C TYR A 4 -18.38 -0.44 2.16
N ALA A 5 -19.00 -1.57 1.80
CA ALA A 5 -19.19 -2.69 2.73
C ALA A 5 -17.83 -3.21 3.20
N GLY A 6 -16.89 -3.38 2.28
CA GLY A 6 -15.55 -3.86 2.61
C GLY A 6 -14.78 -2.89 3.49
N LEU A 7 -14.81 -1.58 3.16
CA LEU A 7 -14.13 -0.57 3.96
C LEU A 7 -14.73 -0.46 5.36
N SER A 8 -16.05 -0.63 5.47
CA SER A 8 -16.75 -0.63 6.76
C SER A 8 -16.29 -1.82 7.61
N GLU A 9 -16.23 -3.02 7.02
CA GLU A 9 -15.75 -4.21 7.72
C GLU A 9 -14.29 -4.05 8.16
N LEU A 10 -13.47 -3.42 7.33
CA LEU A 10 -12.07 -3.13 7.67
C LEU A 10 -11.99 -2.25 8.91
N ASN A 11 -12.80 -1.18 8.96
CA ASN A 11 -12.83 -0.27 10.10
C ASN A 11 -13.30 -0.96 11.39
N LEU A 12 -14.14 -1.98 11.26
CA LEU A 12 -14.63 -2.76 12.40
C LEU A 12 -13.65 -3.85 12.83
N GLY A 13 -12.55 -4.02 12.11
CA GLY A 13 -11.57 -5.06 12.41
C GLY A 13 -11.93 -6.42 11.84
N ASN A 14 -12.97 -6.51 11.02
CA ASN A 14 -13.40 -7.76 10.39
C ASN A 14 -12.61 -7.96 9.09
N ASN A 15 -11.34 -8.30 9.22
CA ASN A 15 -10.39 -8.26 8.11
C ASN A 15 -10.70 -9.27 7.01
N GLN A 16 -11.10 -10.48 7.34
CA GLN A 16 -11.41 -11.49 6.32
C GLN A 16 -12.64 -11.09 5.51
N GLU A 17 -13.67 -10.60 6.20
CA GLU A 17 -14.89 -10.13 5.53
C GLU A 17 -14.59 -8.93 4.64
N ALA A 18 -13.71 -8.04 5.11
CA ALA A 18 -13.28 -6.90 4.31
C ALA A 18 -12.62 -7.36 3.02
N ILE A 19 -11.70 -8.33 3.10
CA ILE A 19 -11.02 -8.87 1.92
C ILE A 19 -12.05 -9.44 0.94
N ASP A 20 -13.01 -10.22 1.45
CA ASP A 20 -14.01 -10.88 0.61
C ASP A 20 -14.86 -9.85 -0.14
N TYR A 21 -15.33 -8.81 0.54
CA TYR A 21 -16.11 -7.75 -0.09
C TYR A 21 -15.28 -6.94 -1.09
N LEU A 22 -14.06 -6.55 -0.70
CA LEU A 22 -13.23 -5.69 -1.54
C LEU A 22 -12.76 -6.41 -2.80
N LYS A 23 -12.52 -7.71 -2.73
CA LYS A 23 -12.17 -8.50 -3.92
C LYS A 23 -13.32 -8.59 -4.93
N LYS A 24 -14.56 -8.43 -4.49
CA LYS A 24 -15.72 -8.44 -5.39
C LYS A 24 -15.92 -7.11 -6.09
N TYR A 25 -15.27 -6.04 -5.63
CA TYR A 25 -15.39 -4.75 -6.27
C TYR A 25 -14.72 -4.78 -7.65
N ASN A 26 -15.46 -4.39 -8.68
CA ASN A 26 -14.97 -4.41 -10.07
C ASN A 26 -15.27 -3.10 -10.81
N GLY A 27 -15.36 -2.00 -10.08
CA GLY A 27 -15.56 -0.69 -10.68
C GLY A 27 -14.42 -0.29 -11.61
N LYS A 28 -14.70 0.58 -12.54
CA LYS A 28 -13.73 1.00 -13.58
C LYS A 28 -12.94 2.25 -13.21
N ASP A 29 -13.34 2.95 -12.16
CA ASP A 29 -12.62 4.13 -11.68
C ASP A 29 -11.33 3.67 -11.01
N ASN A 30 -10.20 4.11 -11.54
CA ASN A 30 -8.88 3.67 -11.05
C ASN A 30 -8.61 4.11 -9.62
N ILE A 31 -9.11 5.27 -9.21
CA ILE A 31 -8.92 5.74 -7.84
C ILE A 31 -9.67 4.83 -6.86
N LEU A 32 -10.92 4.52 -7.17
CA LEU A 32 -11.75 3.66 -6.31
C LEU A 32 -11.25 2.21 -6.34
N LEU A 33 -10.81 1.72 -7.49
CA LEU A 33 -10.25 0.38 -7.60
C LEU A 33 -8.97 0.26 -6.77
N ALA A 34 -8.08 1.25 -6.87
CA ALA A 34 -6.87 1.28 -6.07
C ALA A 34 -7.19 1.34 -4.57
N ARG A 35 -8.24 2.07 -4.20
CA ARG A 35 -8.68 2.13 -2.80
C ARG A 35 -9.14 0.77 -2.30
N ALA A 36 -9.88 0.02 -3.14
CA ALA A 36 -10.29 -1.35 -2.78
C ALA A 36 -9.06 -2.24 -2.61
N GLN A 37 -8.12 -2.16 -3.54
CA GLN A 37 -6.89 -2.95 -3.49
C GLN A 37 -6.03 -2.60 -2.26
N GLY A 38 -5.90 -1.30 -1.97
CA GLY A 38 -5.19 -0.85 -0.77
C GLY A 38 -5.86 -1.31 0.52
N GLY A 39 -7.19 -1.32 0.54
CA GLY A 39 -7.95 -1.85 1.67
C GLY A 39 -7.70 -3.34 1.89
N ILE A 40 -7.61 -4.10 0.81
CA ILE A 40 -7.24 -5.52 0.89
C ILE A 40 -5.85 -5.66 1.50
N GLY A 41 -4.91 -4.83 1.06
CA GLY A 41 -3.56 -4.81 1.62
C GLY A 41 -3.57 -4.52 3.12
N ASP A 42 -4.33 -3.50 3.55
CA ASP A 42 -4.47 -3.17 4.97
C ASP A 42 -5.01 -4.35 5.77
N ALA A 43 -6.03 -5.03 5.23
CA ALA A 43 -6.65 -6.18 5.91
C ALA A 43 -5.65 -7.32 6.08
N TYR A 44 -4.88 -7.62 5.03
CA TYR A 44 -3.85 -8.66 5.14
C TYR A 44 -2.78 -8.30 6.16
N VAL A 45 -2.36 -7.03 6.20
CA VAL A 45 -1.38 -6.58 7.20
C VAL A 45 -1.94 -6.73 8.61
N ASN A 46 -3.23 -6.40 8.80
CA ASN A 46 -3.89 -6.59 10.09
C ASN A 46 -3.93 -8.06 10.51
N LEU A 47 -3.98 -8.97 9.53
CA LEU A 47 -3.91 -10.42 9.77
C LEU A 47 -2.47 -10.93 9.85
N GLU A 48 -1.50 -10.04 9.80
CA GLU A 48 -0.07 -10.36 9.80
C GLU A 48 0.38 -11.18 8.59
N ASP A 49 -0.41 -11.13 7.51
CA ASP A 49 -0.04 -11.73 6.23
C ASP A 49 0.66 -10.66 5.39
N TYR A 50 1.91 -10.40 5.72
CA TYR A 50 2.67 -9.29 5.15
C TYR A 50 2.98 -9.48 3.67
N LYS A 51 3.21 -10.71 3.22
CA LYS A 51 3.49 -10.97 1.81
C LYS A 51 2.31 -10.59 0.92
N ASN A 52 1.11 -10.99 1.31
CA ASN A 52 -0.10 -10.62 0.57
C ASN A 52 -0.37 -9.11 0.70
N GLY A 53 -0.15 -8.57 1.89
CA GLY A 53 -0.31 -7.12 2.10
C GLY A 53 0.58 -6.31 1.15
N LEU A 54 1.85 -6.69 1.07
CA LEU A 54 2.81 -6.04 0.16
C LEU A 54 2.34 -6.11 -1.29
N SER A 55 1.95 -7.29 -1.73
CA SER A 55 1.49 -7.52 -3.10
C SER A 55 0.30 -6.63 -3.46
N TRP A 56 -0.67 -6.52 -2.54
CA TRP A 56 -1.86 -5.72 -2.79
C TRP A 56 -1.58 -4.21 -2.76
N PHE A 57 -0.66 -3.75 -1.92
CA PHE A 57 -0.24 -2.34 -1.94
C PHE A 57 0.47 -1.99 -3.23
N GLU A 58 1.33 -2.87 -3.74
CA GLU A 58 2.00 -2.66 -5.02
C GLU A 58 0.98 -2.62 -6.16
N LYS A 59 -0.01 -3.49 -6.12
CA LYS A 59 -1.09 -3.51 -7.11
C LYS A 59 -1.89 -2.21 -7.08
N ALA A 60 -2.22 -1.72 -5.88
CA ALA A 60 -2.94 -0.45 -5.72
C ALA A 60 -2.13 0.72 -6.29
N ALA A 61 -0.83 0.74 -6.03
CA ALA A 61 0.04 1.78 -6.57
C ALA A 61 0.05 1.77 -8.09
N ALA A 62 0.13 0.59 -8.70
CA ALA A 62 0.13 0.45 -10.16
C ALA A 62 -1.21 0.88 -10.76
N THR A 63 -2.31 0.51 -10.10
CA THR A 63 -3.66 0.85 -10.56
C THR A 63 -3.92 2.34 -10.51
N SER A 64 -3.49 3.00 -9.44
CA SER A 64 -3.71 4.43 -9.24
C SER A 64 -3.03 5.28 -10.31
N GLY A 65 -1.75 5.06 -10.56
CA GLY A 65 -0.99 5.73 -11.63
C GLY A 65 -0.83 7.24 -11.48
N ASN A 66 -1.02 7.80 -10.28
CA ASN A 66 -0.93 9.24 -10.04
C ASN A 66 -0.35 9.49 -8.65
N LEU A 67 -0.49 10.72 -8.13
CA LEU A 67 0.06 11.08 -6.81
C LEU A 67 -0.43 10.19 -5.67
N PHE A 68 -1.63 9.60 -5.80
CA PHE A 68 -2.13 8.67 -4.78
C PHE A 68 -1.29 7.40 -4.72
N SER A 69 -0.56 7.07 -5.78
CA SER A 69 0.36 5.93 -5.79
C SER A 69 1.42 6.05 -4.71
N ALA A 70 1.86 7.27 -4.38
CA ALA A 70 2.89 7.48 -3.37
C ALA A 70 2.49 6.94 -2.01
N GLY A 71 1.21 7.09 -1.62
CA GLY A 71 0.72 6.55 -0.36
C GLY A 71 0.77 5.03 -0.32
N TYR A 72 0.36 4.38 -1.41
CA TYR A 72 0.40 2.92 -1.50
C TYR A 72 1.85 2.41 -1.54
N LEU A 73 2.73 3.12 -2.24
CA LEU A 73 4.16 2.77 -2.29
C LEU A 73 4.79 2.90 -0.91
N LEU A 74 4.42 3.92 -0.15
CA LEU A 74 4.92 4.11 1.21
C LEU A 74 4.50 2.95 2.11
N LYS A 75 3.24 2.54 2.03
CA LYS A 75 2.75 1.38 2.78
C LYS A 75 3.46 0.10 2.36
N ALA A 76 3.66 -0.09 1.06
CA ALA A 76 4.38 -1.25 0.55
C ALA A 76 5.81 -1.28 1.08
N ALA A 77 6.49 -0.14 1.10
CA ALA A 77 7.86 -0.05 1.60
C ALA A 77 7.94 -0.42 3.08
N ALA A 78 7.00 0.07 3.88
CA ALA A 78 6.95 -0.25 5.31
C ALA A 78 6.76 -1.76 5.54
N VAL A 79 5.89 -2.39 4.74
CA VAL A 79 5.67 -3.84 4.84
C VAL A 79 6.90 -4.62 4.37
N ALA A 80 7.58 -4.14 3.31
CA ALA A 80 8.82 -4.77 2.87
C ALA A 80 9.88 -4.74 3.96
N GLU A 81 9.99 -3.63 4.71
CA GLU A 81 10.89 -3.57 5.86
C GLU A 81 10.51 -4.60 6.93
N LYS A 82 9.21 -4.76 7.20
CA LYS A 82 8.74 -5.78 8.14
C LYS A 82 9.10 -7.19 7.72
N LEU A 83 9.11 -7.43 6.41
CA LEU A 83 9.52 -8.73 5.86
C LEU A 83 11.03 -8.92 5.82
N GLY A 84 11.80 -7.89 6.16
CA GLY A 84 13.25 -7.94 6.07
C GLY A 84 13.79 -7.74 4.66
N ASP A 85 12.93 -7.39 3.72
CA ASP A 85 13.34 -7.15 2.33
C ASP A 85 13.75 -5.68 2.17
N THR A 86 14.94 -5.39 2.65
CA THR A 86 15.48 -4.03 2.69
C THR A 86 15.69 -3.47 1.28
N ALA A 87 16.14 -4.32 0.35
CA ALA A 87 16.37 -3.89 -1.03
C ALA A 87 15.06 -3.46 -1.69
N LYS A 88 13.99 -4.21 -1.49
CA LYS A 88 12.68 -3.86 -2.04
C LYS A 88 12.16 -2.57 -1.40
N ALA A 89 12.28 -2.44 -0.08
CA ALA A 89 11.87 -1.23 0.61
C ALA A 89 12.59 -0.01 0.07
N LEU A 90 13.90 -0.10 -0.10
CA LEU A 90 14.71 0.98 -0.64
C LEU A 90 14.28 1.37 -2.04
N GLY A 91 14.02 0.37 -2.91
CA GLY A 91 13.54 0.61 -4.26
C GLY A 91 12.20 1.34 -4.28
N LEU A 92 11.28 0.97 -3.38
CA LEU A 92 9.97 1.61 -3.28
C LEU A 92 10.09 3.06 -2.80
N TYR A 93 10.94 3.32 -1.81
CA TYR A 93 11.18 4.69 -1.35
C TYR A 93 11.80 5.54 -2.45
N LYS A 94 12.75 4.99 -3.21
CA LYS A 94 13.37 5.72 -4.32
C LYS A 94 12.37 6.02 -5.44
N THR A 95 11.44 5.12 -5.67
CA THR A 95 10.36 5.34 -6.65
C THR A 95 9.50 6.54 -6.25
N ILE A 96 9.16 6.66 -4.96
CA ILE A 96 8.40 7.81 -4.47
C ILE A 96 9.18 9.10 -4.72
N LYS A 97 10.47 9.10 -4.40
CA LYS A 97 11.33 10.27 -4.59
C LYS A 97 11.43 10.69 -6.06
N ASP A 98 11.58 9.71 -6.94
CA ASP A 98 11.85 9.97 -8.36
C ASP A 98 10.58 10.28 -9.15
N LYS A 99 9.48 9.58 -8.89
CA LYS A 99 8.25 9.72 -9.65
C LYS A 99 7.24 10.68 -9.05
N TYR A 100 7.24 10.82 -7.73
CA TYR A 100 6.22 11.59 -7.02
C TYR A 100 6.84 12.58 -6.03
N PRO A 101 7.81 13.41 -6.49
CA PRO A 101 8.52 14.31 -5.57
C PRO A 101 7.63 15.36 -4.92
N SER A 102 6.49 15.68 -5.55
CA SER A 102 5.55 16.68 -5.00
C SER A 102 4.50 16.07 -4.09
N ALA A 103 4.47 14.74 -3.93
CA ALA A 103 3.52 14.10 -3.02
C ALA A 103 3.91 14.38 -1.57
N PRO A 104 2.92 14.51 -0.66
CA PRO A 104 3.24 14.68 0.77
C PRO A 104 4.14 13.57 1.31
N GLU A 105 3.96 12.35 0.83
CA GLU A 105 4.76 11.19 1.23
C GLU A 105 6.23 11.34 0.91
N ALA A 106 6.58 12.20 -0.05
CA ALA A 106 7.97 12.40 -0.45
C ALA A 106 8.73 13.34 0.50
N MET A 107 8.05 14.05 1.38
CA MET A 107 8.68 15.06 2.24
C MET A 107 9.81 14.50 3.11
N ASP A 108 9.61 13.31 3.67
CA ASP A 108 10.59 12.69 4.56
C ASP A 108 11.31 11.51 3.91
N ILE A 109 11.20 11.38 2.59
CA ILE A 109 11.66 10.17 1.90
C ILE A 109 13.18 9.97 2.02
N ASP A 110 13.96 11.05 1.96
CA ASP A 110 15.41 10.95 2.11
C ASP A 110 15.80 10.43 3.48
N LYS A 111 15.04 10.77 4.50
CA LYS A 111 15.24 10.27 5.86
C LYS A 111 15.09 8.75 5.91
N TYR A 112 14.06 8.20 5.27
CA TYR A 112 13.85 6.76 5.22
C TYR A 112 14.95 6.06 4.42
N ILE A 113 15.34 6.63 3.29
CA ILE A 113 16.41 6.08 2.45
C ILE A 113 17.72 6.06 3.22
N THR A 114 18.08 7.17 3.85
CA THR A 114 19.31 7.29 4.62
C THR A 114 19.34 6.28 5.78
N ARG A 115 18.23 6.15 6.50
CA ARG A 115 18.12 5.20 7.60
C ARG A 115 18.44 3.78 7.15
N ILE A 116 17.88 3.36 6.03
CA ILE A 116 18.11 2.02 5.51
C ILE A 116 19.57 1.85 5.07
N GLU A 117 20.11 2.83 4.35
CA GLU A 117 21.47 2.74 3.83
C GLU A 117 22.52 2.68 4.93
N PHE A 118 22.27 3.33 6.06
CA PHE A 118 23.22 3.33 7.18
C PHE A 118 23.05 2.18 8.16
N THR A 119 21.95 1.41 8.06
CA THR A 119 21.72 0.29 8.98
C THR A 119 22.05 -1.07 8.38
N LYS A 120 22.56 -1.10 7.19
CA LYS A 120 22.96 -2.35 6.54
C LYS A 120 24.12 -3.01 7.26
#